data_5ff2cab83d525f5ab0ad45325ae710ff
#
_entry.id   5ff2cab83d525f5ab0ad45325ae710ff
#
_cell.length_a   1.000
_cell.length_b   1.000
_cell.length_c   1.000
_cell.angle_alpha   90.00
_cell.angle_beta   90.00
_cell.angle_gamma   90.00
#
_symmetry.space_group_name_H-M   'P 1'
#
loop_
_entity.id
_entity.type
_entity.pdbx_description
1 polymer ?
#
loop_
_entity_poly.entity_id
_entity_poly.type
_entity_poly.pdbx_seq_one_letter_code
_entity_poly.pdbx_strand_id
1 'polypeptide(L)'
;VLMVSSFSYVPKERKKDGKPKVGRFNKKGESIFYASLCATTNLKEMKDDIKEGDIVYLSKWKVKDGTQIKLFHIYPPNAERENPFRNANFDSTLFEILKESGEVLLADRSEDDKYLKTSLISSNIFNFNHKGITYDGICYPSVLGNGNEYNLALKPEFVDAKMKLQCVYEAIVKNDTLSIDCSRIGINKNNRIQWYEFFVYEDDITTGYSFRDKEGNLLTTNND
;
A
#
# COMPACT_ATOMS: atom_id res chain seq x y z
N VAL A 1 18.57 -14.27 1.57
CA VAL A 1 17.26 -14.69 1.02
C VAL A 1 16.20 -13.83 1.66
N LEU A 2 15.44 -13.07 0.84
CA LEU A 2 14.32 -12.26 1.32
C LEU A 2 13.08 -13.14 1.52
N MET A 3 12.37 -12.87 2.61
CA MET A 3 11.11 -13.54 2.97
C MET A 3 9.92 -12.67 2.58
N VAL A 4 8.75 -13.27 2.41
CA VAL A 4 7.50 -12.51 2.15
C VAL A 4 7.26 -11.45 3.23
N SER A 5 7.56 -11.78 4.50
CA SER A 5 7.43 -10.82 5.61
C SER A 5 8.32 -9.59 5.51
N SER A 6 9.39 -9.63 4.69
CA SER A 6 10.25 -8.45 4.44
C SER A 6 9.55 -7.36 3.63
N PHE A 7 8.46 -7.69 2.98
CA PHE A 7 7.68 -6.79 2.12
C PHE A 7 6.29 -6.47 2.66
N SER A 8 6.05 -6.81 3.93
CA SER A 8 4.81 -6.55 4.64
C SER A 8 5.00 -5.40 5.65
N TYR A 9 4.14 -5.32 6.63
CA TYR A 9 4.22 -4.35 7.72
C TYR A 9 5.39 -4.64 8.67
N VAL A 10 5.80 -3.63 9.46
CA VAL A 10 6.83 -3.80 10.50
C VAL A 10 6.22 -4.51 11.70
N PRO A 11 6.71 -5.71 12.10
CA PRO A 11 6.19 -6.43 13.27
C PRO A 11 6.41 -5.69 14.59
N LYS A 12 5.46 -5.82 15.53
CA LYS A 12 5.55 -5.21 16.87
C LYS A 12 6.75 -5.70 17.67
N GLU A 13 7.10 -6.98 17.50
CA GLU A 13 8.16 -7.66 18.25
C GLU A 13 9.57 -7.41 17.67
N ARG A 14 9.71 -6.59 16.63
CA ARG A 14 11.02 -6.32 16.04
C ARG A 14 11.95 -5.72 17.09
N LYS A 15 12.96 -6.53 17.53
CA LYS A 15 13.98 -6.13 18.50
C LYS A 15 14.98 -5.18 17.81
N LYS A 16 15.45 -4.16 18.53
CA LYS A 16 16.36 -3.07 18.10
C LYS A 16 15.67 -2.09 17.12
N ASP A 17 15.87 -0.83 17.32
CA ASP A 17 15.56 0.38 16.53
C ASP A 17 14.53 0.30 15.38
N GLY A 18 13.95 -0.86 15.16
CA GLY A 18 13.01 -1.19 14.10
C GLY A 18 11.56 -1.34 14.54
N LYS A 19 11.16 -0.81 15.70
CA LYS A 19 9.74 -0.75 16.08
C LYS A 19 9.00 0.16 15.10
N PRO A 20 7.71 -0.14 14.81
CA PRO A 20 6.91 0.72 13.97
C PRO A 20 6.98 2.17 14.44
N LYS A 21 7.36 3.07 13.53
CA LYS A 21 7.32 4.51 13.78
C LYS A 21 5.87 4.95 13.90
N VAL A 22 5.64 6.11 14.53
CA VAL A 22 4.34 6.75 14.46
C VAL A 22 4.00 7.07 13.01
N GLY A 23 2.78 6.79 12.62
CA GLY A 23 2.26 7.12 11.31
C GLY A 23 0.87 7.72 11.42
N ARG A 24 0.31 8.11 10.30
CA ARG A 24 -1.01 8.75 10.25
C ARG A 24 -2.10 7.94 10.96
N PHE A 25 -2.05 6.62 10.86
CA PHE A 25 -3.07 5.70 11.38
C PHE A 25 -2.56 4.71 12.41
N ASN A 26 -1.37 4.92 12.97
CA ASN A 26 -0.84 4.07 14.03
C ASN A 26 -0.03 4.87 15.05
N LYS A 27 -0.10 4.45 16.30
CA LYS A 27 0.79 4.93 17.34
C LYS A 27 2.17 4.29 17.23
N LYS A 28 3.16 4.88 17.92
CA LYS A 28 4.48 4.29 18.02
C LYS A 28 4.40 2.88 18.59
N GLY A 29 4.98 1.92 17.91
CA GLY A 29 4.96 0.51 18.30
C GLY A 29 3.72 -0.27 17.82
N GLU A 30 2.75 0.36 17.17
CA GLU A 30 1.62 -0.33 16.55
C GLU A 30 1.94 -0.62 15.09
N SER A 31 1.69 -1.86 14.67
CA SER A 31 1.87 -2.27 13.28
C SER A 31 0.63 -1.95 12.46
N ILE A 32 0.84 -1.34 11.31
CA ILE A 32 -0.18 -1.15 10.26
C ILE A 32 0.47 -1.44 8.92
N PHE A 33 -0.26 -2.07 8.03
CA PHE A 33 0.15 -2.27 6.65
C PHE A 33 -0.34 -1.09 5.80
N TYR A 34 0.60 -0.27 5.35
CA TYR A 34 0.31 0.85 4.44
C TYR A 34 0.52 0.42 3.00
N ALA A 35 -0.45 0.72 2.16
CA ALA A 35 -0.38 0.45 0.73
C ALA A 35 -1.09 1.54 -0.07
N SER A 36 -0.78 1.63 -1.35
CA SER A 36 -1.51 2.46 -2.32
C SER A 36 -2.20 1.59 -3.34
N LEU A 37 -3.33 2.05 -3.87
CA LEU A 37 -4.02 1.35 -4.95
C LEU A 37 -3.29 1.47 -6.30
N CYS A 38 -2.33 2.41 -6.38
CA CYS A 38 -1.52 2.65 -7.57
C CYS A 38 -0.03 2.75 -7.21
N ALA A 39 0.83 2.16 -8.04
CA ALA A 39 2.28 2.18 -7.82
C ALA A 39 2.86 3.60 -7.87
N THR A 40 2.37 4.45 -8.76
CA THR A 40 2.81 5.86 -8.87
C THR A 40 2.49 6.66 -7.62
N THR A 41 1.35 6.41 -6.98
CA THR A 41 0.98 7.03 -5.72
C THR A 41 1.95 6.64 -4.62
N ASN A 42 2.33 5.35 -4.57
CA ASN A 42 3.28 4.85 -3.59
C ASN A 42 4.65 5.52 -3.72
N LEU A 43 5.13 5.69 -4.95
CA LEU A 43 6.40 6.39 -5.22
C LEU A 43 6.33 7.88 -4.84
N LYS A 44 5.22 8.55 -5.12
CA LYS A 44 5.00 9.94 -4.69
C LYS A 44 5.04 10.09 -3.16
N GLU A 45 4.43 9.14 -2.43
CA GLU A 45 4.44 9.14 -0.97
C GLU A 45 5.85 8.95 -0.38
N MET A 46 6.75 8.29 -1.12
CA MET A 46 8.15 8.05 -0.73
C MET A 46 9.12 9.10 -1.25
N LYS A 47 8.67 10.08 -2.02
CA LYS A 47 9.50 11.05 -2.75
C LYS A 47 10.60 11.69 -1.90
N ASP A 48 10.30 12.05 -0.65
CA ASP A 48 11.25 12.73 0.23
C ASP A 48 12.27 11.76 0.87
N ASP A 49 12.00 10.45 0.79
CA ASP A 49 12.82 9.39 1.39
C ASP A 49 13.70 8.65 0.38
N ILE A 50 13.53 8.88 -0.93
CA ILE A 50 14.26 8.19 -2.00
C ILE A 50 15.02 9.18 -2.89
N LYS A 51 16.17 8.72 -3.42
CA LYS A 51 17.05 9.50 -4.27
C LYS A 51 17.35 8.76 -5.57
N GLU A 52 17.82 9.48 -6.57
CA GLU A 52 18.34 8.88 -7.80
C GLU A 52 19.42 7.85 -7.48
N GLY A 53 19.34 6.69 -8.13
CA GLY A 53 20.23 5.55 -7.92
C GLY A 53 19.83 4.62 -6.78
N ASP A 54 18.87 4.99 -5.94
CA ASP A 54 18.39 4.12 -4.88
C ASP A 54 17.66 2.90 -5.46
N ILE A 55 17.87 1.75 -4.80
CA ILE A 55 17.12 0.54 -5.11
C ILE A 55 15.84 0.53 -4.26
N VAL A 56 14.70 0.48 -4.93
CA VAL A 56 13.39 0.40 -4.29
C VAL A 56 12.71 -0.93 -4.59
N TYR A 57 11.92 -1.39 -3.63
CA TYR A 57 11.14 -2.61 -3.76
C TYR A 57 9.65 -2.27 -3.72
N LEU A 58 8.96 -2.51 -4.83
CA LEU A 58 7.50 -2.33 -4.93
C LEU A 58 6.82 -3.69 -4.83
N SER A 59 6.18 -3.96 -3.72
CA SER A 59 5.45 -5.20 -3.50
C SER A 59 3.99 -5.08 -3.93
N LYS A 60 3.53 -6.03 -4.74
CA LYS A 60 2.13 -6.11 -5.19
C LYS A 60 1.40 -7.18 -4.39
N TRP A 61 0.38 -6.74 -3.68
CA TRP A 61 -0.45 -7.60 -2.84
C TRP A 61 -1.86 -7.71 -3.41
N LYS A 62 -2.47 -8.86 -3.22
CA LYS A 62 -3.86 -9.14 -3.63
C LYS A 62 -4.62 -9.71 -2.45
N VAL A 63 -5.86 -9.28 -2.26
CA VAL A 63 -6.82 -9.96 -1.38
C VAL A 63 -7.12 -11.33 -1.97
N LYS A 64 -7.12 -12.37 -1.14
CA LYS A 64 -7.43 -13.75 -1.57
C LYS A 64 -8.83 -13.82 -2.16
N ASP A 65 -8.97 -14.61 -3.22
CA ASP A 65 -10.24 -14.73 -3.93
C ASP A 65 -11.38 -15.18 -3.00
N GLY A 66 -12.58 -14.66 -3.22
CA GLY A 66 -13.74 -14.90 -2.36
C GLY A 66 -13.72 -14.17 -1.01
N THR A 67 -12.68 -13.38 -0.71
CA THR A 67 -12.59 -12.61 0.52
C THR A 67 -13.22 -11.22 0.34
N GLN A 68 -14.05 -10.82 1.29
CA GLN A 68 -14.54 -9.46 1.40
C GLN A 68 -13.66 -8.67 2.36
N ILE A 69 -13.40 -7.40 2.03
CA ILE A 69 -12.71 -6.45 2.88
C ILE A 69 -13.70 -5.35 3.30
N LYS A 70 -13.71 -5.03 4.59
CA LYS A 70 -14.53 -3.95 5.16
C LYS A 70 -13.64 -2.76 5.46
N LEU A 71 -13.78 -1.69 4.70
CA LEU A 71 -12.98 -0.49 4.83
C LEU A 71 -13.82 0.66 5.40
N PHE A 72 -13.25 1.37 6.37
CA PHE A 72 -13.72 2.71 6.70
C PHE A 72 -13.18 3.68 5.65
N HIS A 73 -14.05 4.42 5.01
CA HIS A 73 -13.66 5.30 3.91
C HIS A 73 -13.61 6.75 4.37
N ILE A 74 -12.45 7.39 4.18
CA ILE A 74 -12.24 8.83 4.39
C ILE A 74 -12.37 9.51 3.05
N TYR A 75 -13.22 10.53 2.98
CA TYR A 75 -13.45 11.30 1.77
C TYR A 75 -12.52 12.53 1.71
N PRO A 76 -12.03 12.92 0.52
CA PRO A 76 -11.30 14.17 0.38
C PRO A 76 -12.25 15.35 0.62
N PRO A 77 -11.73 16.49 1.12
CA PRO A 77 -12.53 17.71 1.41
C PRO A 77 -13.35 18.23 0.23
N ASN A 78 -12.81 18.05 -0.97
CA ASN A 78 -13.41 18.45 -2.24
C ASN A 78 -14.12 17.31 -2.97
N ALA A 79 -14.41 16.20 -2.28
CA ALA A 79 -15.10 15.08 -2.92
C ALA A 79 -16.48 15.52 -3.39
N GLU A 80 -16.69 15.47 -4.69
CA GLU A 80 -18.01 15.51 -5.28
C GLU A 80 -18.75 14.21 -4.99
N ARG A 81 -20.07 14.24 -5.04
CA ARG A 81 -20.92 13.09 -4.70
C ARG A 81 -20.69 11.81 -5.54
N GLU A 82 -19.85 11.84 -6.54
CA GLU A 82 -19.55 10.77 -7.48
C GLU A 82 -18.26 9.99 -7.15
N ASN A 83 -18.10 9.55 -5.91
CA ASN A 83 -16.98 8.70 -5.56
C ASN A 83 -17.18 7.26 -6.08
N PRO A 84 -16.22 6.64 -6.78
CA PRO A 84 -16.34 5.30 -7.37
C PRO A 84 -16.56 4.17 -6.35
N PHE A 85 -16.28 4.41 -5.06
CA PHE A 85 -16.58 3.44 -3.99
C PHE A 85 -18.01 3.57 -3.42
N ARG A 86 -18.88 4.31 -4.10
CA ARG A 86 -20.21 4.67 -3.66
C ARG A 86 -21.23 3.57 -3.94
N ASN A 87 -21.24 2.52 -3.14
CA ASN A 87 -22.34 1.55 -3.10
C ASN A 87 -23.27 1.74 -1.89
N ALA A 88 -23.25 2.89 -1.24
CA ALA A 88 -24.09 3.15 -0.09
C ALA A 88 -24.94 4.41 -0.30
N ASN A 89 -26.23 4.32 -0.05
CA ASN A 89 -27.10 5.47 0.18
C ASN A 89 -26.67 6.13 1.50
N PHE A 90 -25.60 6.96 1.44
CA PHE A 90 -25.26 7.78 2.58
C PHE A 90 -26.24 8.94 2.68
N ASP A 91 -26.79 9.11 3.89
CA ASP A 91 -27.43 10.34 4.27
C ASP A 91 -26.46 11.52 4.03
N SER A 92 -26.96 12.62 3.48
CA SER A 92 -26.17 13.81 3.18
C SER A 92 -25.42 14.32 4.41
N THR A 93 -26.02 14.24 5.58
CA THR A 93 -25.44 14.65 6.85
C THR A 93 -24.24 13.79 7.24
N LEU A 94 -24.36 12.48 7.09
CA LEU A 94 -23.25 11.55 7.35
C LEU A 94 -22.08 11.78 6.37
N PHE A 95 -22.40 12.09 5.12
CA PHE A 95 -21.36 12.41 4.12
C PHE A 95 -20.58 13.67 4.51
N GLU A 96 -21.25 14.74 4.95
CA GLU A 96 -20.57 15.96 5.39
C GLU A 96 -19.71 15.72 6.64
N ILE A 97 -20.20 14.97 7.62
CA ILE A 97 -19.41 14.60 8.81
C ILE A 97 -18.16 13.80 8.42
N LEU A 98 -18.26 12.86 7.49
CA LEU A 98 -17.12 12.08 7.02
C LEU A 98 -16.12 12.95 6.25
N LYS A 99 -16.61 13.94 5.50
CA LYS A 99 -15.79 14.91 4.77
C LYS A 99 -15.03 15.81 5.73
N GLU A 100 -15.70 16.41 6.73
CA GLU A 100 -15.06 17.24 7.77
C GLU A 100 -14.02 16.43 8.57
N SER A 101 -14.34 15.17 8.89
CA SER A 101 -13.37 14.25 9.52
C SER A 101 -12.17 14.00 8.61
N GLY A 102 -12.39 13.94 7.29
CA GLY A 102 -11.36 13.80 6.28
C GLY A 102 -10.38 14.99 6.29
N GLU A 103 -10.88 16.21 6.43
CA GLU A 103 -10.04 17.42 6.53
C GLU A 103 -9.07 17.33 7.72
N VAL A 104 -9.56 16.92 8.88
CA VAL A 104 -8.73 16.72 10.08
C VAL A 104 -7.72 15.59 9.89
N LEU A 105 -8.13 14.50 9.26
CA LEU A 105 -7.29 13.31 9.07
C LEU A 105 -6.24 13.49 7.96
N LEU A 106 -6.50 14.38 7.01
CA LEU A 106 -5.61 14.64 5.88
C LEU A 106 -4.73 15.88 6.10
N ALA A 107 -5.08 16.74 7.08
CA ALA A 107 -4.31 17.91 7.39
C ALA A 107 -2.89 17.54 7.83
N ASP A 108 -1.99 18.10 7.13
CA ASP A 108 -0.56 18.31 7.28
C ASP A 108 0.38 17.23 7.90
N ARG A 109 1.57 17.10 7.27
CA ARG A 109 2.63 16.12 7.51
C ARG A 109 3.69 16.55 8.54
N SER A 110 3.69 17.78 9.02
CA SER A 110 4.93 18.42 9.48
C SER A 110 5.27 18.32 10.97
N GLU A 111 4.43 17.73 11.83
CA GLU A 111 4.71 17.72 13.27
C GLU A 111 4.21 16.45 13.98
N ASP A 112 5.02 15.90 14.88
CA ASP A 112 4.73 14.70 15.68
C ASP A 112 3.39 14.77 16.45
N ASP A 113 2.99 15.95 16.90
CA ASP A 113 1.72 16.19 17.61
C ASP A 113 0.48 16.00 16.73
N LYS A 114 0.60 16.18 15.42
CA LYS A 114 -0.53 16.03 14.49
C LYS A 114 -0.89 14.56 14.26
N TYR A 115 0.11 13.69 14.23
CA TYR A 115 -0.15 12.25 14.16
C TYR A 115 -0.80 11.69 15.43
N LEU A 116 -0.69 12.37 16.58
CA LEU A 116 -1.35 11.93 17.80
C LEU A 116 -2.87 11.96 17.64
N LYS A 117 -3.44 13.04 17.10
CA LYS A 117 -4.89 13.15 16.86
C LYS A 117 -5.37 12.12 15.85
N THR A 118 -4.70 12.00 14.71
CA THR A 118 -5.07 11.06 13.66
C THR A 118 -4.93 9.61 14.10
N SER A 119 -3.89 9.27 14.87
CA SER A 119 -3.71 7.93 15.42
C SER A 119 -4.73 7.57 16.51
N LEU A 120 -5.24 8.56 17.27
CA LEU A 120 -6.34 8.34 18.21
C LEU A 120 -7.66 8.06 17.47
N ILE A 121 -7.97 8.84 16.45
CA ILE A 121 -9.16 8.63 15.60
C ILE A 121 -9.10 7.25 14.94
N SER A 122 -7.94 6.89 14.35
CA SER A 122 -7.77 5.59 13.72
C SER A 122 -7.87 4.43 14.71
N SER A 123 -7.34 4.58 15.93
CA SER A 123 -7.52 3.58 16.98
C SER A 123 -9.00 3.35 17.29
N ASN A 124 -9.81 4.41 17.32
CA ASN A 124 -11.26 4.28 17.51
C ASN A 124 -11.93 3.56 16.34
N ILE A 125 -11.54 3.87 15.10
CA ILE A 125 -12.05 3.20 13.89
C ILE A 125 -11.66 1.71 13.91
N PHE A 126 -10.41 1.39 14.21
CA PHE A 126 -9.91 0.01 14.24
C PHE A 126 -10.50 -0.82 15.38
N ASN A 127 -10.82 -0.19 16.51
CA ASN A 127 -11.47 -0.84 17.64
C ASN A 127 -12.99 -0.75 17.60
N PHE A 128 -13.55 -0.10 16.56
CA PHE A 128 -15.00 0.00 16.42
C PHE A 128 -15.62 -1.38 16.26
N ASN A 129 -16.61 -1.65 17.08
CA ASN A 129 -17.46 -2.83 16.99
C ASN A 129 -18.87 -2.42 17.37
N HIS A 130 -19.73 -2.24 16.37
CA HIS A 130 -21.16 -1.97 16.59
C HIS A 130 -21.97 -3.03 15.89
N LYS A 131 -22.76 -3.77 16.64
CA LYS A 131 -23.60 -4.86 16.13
C LYS A 131 -22.82 -5.87 15.26
N GLY A 132 -21.58 -6.17 15.63
CA GLY A 132 -20.70 -7.09 14.90
C GLY A 132 -20.06 -6.49 13.63
N ILE A 133 -20.23 -5.19 13.36
CA ILE A 133 -19.53 -4.50 12.29
C ILE A 133 -18.17 -4.07 12.80
N THR A 134 -17.13 -4.58 12.16
CA THR A 134 -15.74 -4.19 12.39
C THR A 134 -15.10 -3.84 11.06
N TYR A 135 -14.05 -3.01 11.08
CA TYR A 135 -13.31 -2.64 9.88
C TYR A 135 -11.96 -3.37 9.82
N ASP A 136 -11.58 -3.82 8.63
CA ASP A 136 -10.30 -4.44 8.33
C ASP A 136 -9.22 -3.40 8.06
N GLY A 137 -9.62 -2.20 7.68
CA GLY A 137 -8.73 -1.10 7.35
C GLY A 137 -9.44 0.22 7.12
N ILE A 138 -8.63 1.20 6.76
CA ILE A 138 -9.05 2.56 6.38
C ILE A 138 -8.60 2.80 4.94
N CYS A 139 -9.50 3.27 4.10
CA CYS A 139 -9.22 3.79 2.77
C CYS A 139 -9.26 5.32 2.81
N TYR A 140 -8.21 5.96 2.34
CA TYR A 140 -8.07 7.41 2.42
C TYR A 140 -7.40 7.98 1.18
N PRO A 141 -7.74 9.23 0.78
CA PRO A 141 -7.12 9.84 -0.39
C PRO A 141 -5.64 10.15 -0.14
N SER A 142 -4.83 10.03 -1.18
CA SER A 142 -3.45 10.48 -1.15
C SER A 142 -3.39 12.01 -1.09
N VAL A 143 -2.60 12.55 -0.16
CA VAL A 143 -2.38 14.00 -0.04
C VAL A 143 -1.57 14.56 -1.21
N LEU A 144 -0.79 13.71 -1.89
CA LEU A 144 0.03 14.07 -3.06
C LEU A 144 -0.67 13.77 -4.39
N GLY A 145 -1.84 13.15 -4.34
CA GLY A 145 -2.65 12.85 -5.50
C GLY A 145 -3.66 13.97 -5.80
N ASN A 146 -4.16 14.00 -7.01
CA ASN A 146 -5.18 14.96 -7.45
C ASN A 146 -6.60 14.60 -6.98
N GLY A 147 -6.74 13.98 -5.79
CA GLY A 147 -8.03 13.57 -5.22
C GLY A 147 -8.58 12.23 -5.71
N ASN A 148 -8.02 11.65 -6.78
CA ASN A 148 -8.45 10.38 -7.36
C ASN A 148 -7.54 9.19 -6.97
N GLU A 149 -6.51 9.44 -6.19
CA GLU A 149 -5.57 8.42 -5.74
C GLU A 149 -5.83 8.08 -4.28
N TYR A 150 -5.91 6.78 -3.98
CA TYR A 150 -6.24 6.31 -2.64
C TYR A 150 -5.16 5.41 -2.07
N ASN A 151 -4.98 5.54 -0.76
CA ASN A 151 -4.13 4.72 0.07
C ASN A 151 -4.98 3.85 1.00
N LEU A 152 -4.37 2.79 1.50
CA LEU A 152 -4.95 1.87 2.45
C LEU A 152 -4.08 1.78 3.70
N ALA A 153 -4.71 1.75 4.85
CA ALA A 153 -4.10 1.38 6.13
C ALA A 153 -4.84 0.15 6.64
N LEU A 154 -4.21 -1.02 6.59
CA LEU A 154 -4.85 -2.30 6.89
C LEU A 154 -4.32 -2.90 8.20
N LYS A 155 -5.21 -3.57 8.93
CA LYS A 155 -4.85 -4.35 10.10
C LYS A 155 -3.90 -5.49 9.75
N PRO A 156 -2.83 -5.74 10.51
CA PRO A 156 -1.93 -6.87 10.30
C PRO A 156 -2.65 -8.21 10.20
N GLU A 157 -3.64 -8.43 11.05
CA GLU A 157 -4.41 -9.68 11.11
C GLU A 157 -5.17 -9.95 9.81
N PHE A 158 -5.67 -8.89 9.16
CA PHE A 158 -6.31 -9.01 7.86
C PHE A 158 -5.27 -9.36 6.78
N VAL A 159 -4.12 -8.68 6.79
CA VAL A 159 -3.04 -8.93 5.81
C VAL A 159 -2.56 -10.36 5.89
N ASP A 160 -2.27 -10.85 7.08
CA ASP A 160 -1.76 -12.21 7.31
C ASP A 160 -2.78 -13.29 6.90
N ALA A 161 -4.04 -13.10 7.27
CA ALA A 161 -5.07 -14.10 7.02
C ALA A 161 -5.63 -14.05 5.59
N LYS A 162 -5.77 -12.85 5.01
CA LYS A 162 -6.64 -12.59 3.86
C LYS A 162 -5.93 -12.01 2.64
N MET A 163 -4.64 -11.68 2.73
CA MET A 163 -3.88 -11.19 1.57
C MET A 163 -2.80 -12.18 1.14
N LYS A 164 -2.38 -12.07 -0.10
CA LYS A 164 -1.23 -12.78 -0.65
C LYS A 164 -0.32 -11.81 -1.41
N LEU A 165 0.99 -11.95 -1.22
CA LEU A 165 1.98 -11.28 -2.04
C LEU A 165 1.96 -11.91 -3.44
N GLN A 166 1.67 -11.12 -4.46
CA GLN A 166 1.73 -11.58 -5.85
C GLN A 166 3.16 -11.56 -6.38
N CYS A 167 3.81 -10.41 -6.29
CA CYS A 167 5.20 -10.23 -6.72
C CYS A 167 5.83 -9.02 -6.04
N VAL A 168 7.14 -8.92 -6.20
CA VAL A 168 7.95 -7.77 -5.80
C VAL A 168 8.75 -7.31 -7.00
N TYR A 169 8.64 -6.05 -7.35
CA TYR A 169 9.51 -5.42 -8.36
C TYR A 169 10.70 -4.80 -7.64
N GLU A 170 11.91 -5.14 -8.05
CA GLU A 170 13.11 -4.39 -7.69
C GLU A 170 13.38 -3.41 -8.81
N ALA A 171 13.53 -2.16 -8.46
CA ALA A 171 13.73 -1.10 -9.43
C ALA A 171 14.74 -0.07 -8.93
N ILE A 172 15.41 0.61 -9.86
CA ILE A 172 16.33 1.69 -9.60
C ILE A 172 15.61 3.01 -9.85
N VAL A 173 15.68 3.93 -8.91
CA VAL A 173 15.13 5.29 -9.06
C VAL A 173 15.93 6.05 -10.08
N LYS A 174 15.28 6.57 -11.10
CA LYS A 174 15.85 7.37 -12.19
C LYS A 174 15.32 8.79 -12.12
N ASN A 175 16.23 9.76 -12.03
CA ASN A 175 15.91 11.18 -12.02
C ASN A 175 14.91 11.62 -10.93
N ASP A 176 14.81 12.91 -10.70
CA ASP A 176 13.86 13.52 -9.74
C ASP A 176 12.36 13.30 -10.10
N THR A 177 12.07 12.68 -11.21
CA THR A 177 10.70 12.49 -11.74
C THR A 177 9.99 11.24 -11.22
N LEU A 178 10.55 10.51 -10.26
CA LEU A 178 10.02 9.23 -9.77
C LEU A 178 9.85 8.17 -10.88
N SER A 179 10.66 8.28 -11.92
CA SER A 179 10.81 7.22 -12.92
C SER A 179 11.62 6.10 -12.29
N ILE A 180 11.19 4.87 -12.49
CA ILE A 180 11.88 3.68 -12.00
C ILE A 180 12.17 2.73 -13.15
N ASP A 181 13.34 2.11 -13.07
CA ASP A 181 13.79 1.10 -14.02
C ASP A 181 13.72 -0.27 -13.34
N CYS A 182 12.78 -1.10 -13.75
CA CYS A 182 12.60 -2.42 -13.17
C CYS A 182 13.73 -3.34 -13.64
N SER A 183 14.55 -3.83 -12.71
CA SER A 183 15.66 -4.73 -13.01
C SER A 183 15.28 -6.19 -12.88
N ARG A 184 14.42 -6.54 -11.92
CA ARG A 184 13.97 -7.91 -11.71
C ARG A 184 12.65 -7.99 -10.95
N ILE A 185 12.01 -9.15 -11.08
CA ILE A 185 10.77 -9.46 -10.38
C ILE A 185 11.00 -10.64 -9.43
N GLY A 186 10.48 -10.52 -8.21
CA GLY A 186 10.49 -11.55 -7.20
C GLY A 186 9.11 -12.20 -7.05
N ILE A 187 9.06 -13.51 -7.10
CA ILE A 187 7.83 -14.30 -6.93
C ILE A 187 7.90 -15.09 -5.63
N ASN A 188 6.79 -15.12 -4.91
CA ASN A 188 6.69 -15.92 -3.70
C ASN A 188 6.67 -17.41 -4.04
N LYS A 189 7.71 -18.13 -3.60
CA LYS A 189 7.77 -19.59 -3.61
C LYS A 189 8.06 -20.10 -2.20
N ASN A 190 7.09 -20.76 -1.60
CA ASN A 190 7.21 -21.32 -0.26
C ASN A 190 7.71 -20.31 0.80
N ASN A 191 7.09 -19.13 0.82
CA ASN A 191 7.40 -18.02 1.73
C ASN A 191 8.78 -17.38 1.55
N ARG A 192 9.46 -17.70 0.45
CA ARG A 192 10.74 -17.09 0.03
C ARG A 192 10.55 -16.41 -1.31
N ILE A 193 11.34 -15.36 -1.57
CA ILE A 193 11.31 -14.65 -2.84
C ILE A 193 12.33 -15.28 -3.78
N GLN A 194 11.82 -15.87 -4.87
CA GLN A 194 12.63 -16.29 -6.01
C GLN A 194 12.67 -15.16 -7.01
N TRP A 195 13.86 -14.72 -7.39
CA TRP A 195 14.08 -13.61 -8.29
C TRP A 195 14.25 -14.08 -9.73
N TYR A 196 13.69 -13.30 -10.66
CA TYR A 196 13.80 -13.44 -12.09
C TYR A 196 14.29 -12.11 -12.66
N GLU A 197 15.32 -12.15 -13.49
CA GLU A 197 15.88 -10.98 -14.14
C GLU A 197 15.03 -10.55 -15.34
N PHE A 198 14.99 -9.27 -15.60
CA PHE A 198 14.28 -8.69 -16.72
C PHE A 198 15.19 -8.69 -17.95
N PHE A 199 14.72 -9.28 -19.03
CA PHE A 199 15.41 -9.30 -20.32
C PHE A 199 14.54 -8.65 -21.38
N VAL A 200 15.14 -7.74 -22.13
CA VAL A 200 14.59 -7.22 -23.37
C VAL A 200 15.23 -8.01 -24.50
N TYR A 201 14.43 -8.47 -25.43
CA TYR A 201 14.92 -9.03 -26.67
C TYR A 201 14.28 -8.28 -27.83
N GLU A 202 15.12 -7.95 -28.81
CA GLU A 202 14.71 -7.30 -30.03
C GLU A 202 15.03 -8.24 -31.18
N ASP A 203 14.06 -8.53 -32.01
CA ASP A 203 14.26 -9.12 -33.33
C ASP A 203 13.85 -8.09 -34.38
N ASP A 204 14.06 -8.40 -35.68
CA ASP A 204 13.83 -7.47 -36.78
C ASP A 204 12.36 -7.02 -36.90
N ILE A 205 11.45 -7.57 -36.13
CA ILE A 205 10.00 -7.38 -36.27
C ILE A 205 9.36 -6.92 -34.95
N THR A 206 9.89 -7.39 -33.79
CA THR A 206 9.24 -7.18 -32.47
C THR A 206 10.24 -6.90 -31.37
N THR A 207 9.84 -6.02 -30.43
CA THR A 207 10.49 -5.90 -29.13
C THR A 207 9.70 -6.70 -28.11
N GLY A 208 10.32 -7.68 -27.49
CA GLY A 208 9.69 -8.52 -26.49
C GLY A 208 10.36 -8.39 -25.12
N TYR A 209 9.62 -8.79 -24.07
CA TYR A 209 10.09 -8.77 -22.71
C TYR A 209 9.95 -10.14 -22.07
N SER A 210 10.93 -10.56 -21.30
CA SER A 210 10.85 -11.79 -20.54
C SER A 210 11.50 -11.66 -19.19
N PHE A 211 11.04 -12.48 -18.23
CA PHE A 211 11.71 -12.65 -16.95
C PHE A 211 12.25 -14.07 -16.85
N ARG A 212 13.53 -14.21 -16.46
CA ARG A 212 14.21 -15.51 -16.34
C ARG A 212 14.85 -15.64 -14.97
N ASP A 213 14.85 -16.85 -14.42
CA ASP A 213 15.62 -17.19 -13.24
C ASP A 213 17.12 -17.34 -13.56
N LYS A 214 17.94 -17.62 -12.55
CA LYS A 214 19.39 -17.79 -12.69
C LYS A 214 19.79 -18.96 -13.58
N GLU A 215 18.91 -19.96 -13.69
CA GLU A 215 19.08 -21.12 -14.56
C GLU A 215 18.60 -20.86 -15.99
N GLY A 216 18.05 -19.65 -16.27
CA GLY A 216 17.57 -19.25 -17.59
C GLY A 216 16.12 -19.67 -17.88
N ASN A 217 15.39 -20.24 -16.91
CA ASN A 217 14.00 -20.63 -17.07
C ASN A 217 13.09 -19.40 -17.13
N LEU A 218 12.18 -19.38 -18.09
CA LEU A 218 11.18 -18.32 -18.21
C LEU A 218 10.21 -18.33 -17.02
N LEU A 219 9.88 -17.13 -16.55
CA LEU A 219 8.73 -16.96 -15.68
C LEU A 219 7.46 -17.16 -16.50
N THR A 220 6.83 -18.31 -16.34
CA THR A 220 5.49 -18.53 -16.88
C THR A 220 4.48 -17.96 -15.88
N THR A 221 3.72 -16.95 -16.29
CA THR A 221 2.55 -16.53 -15.53
C THR A 221 1.45 -17.55 -15.77
N ASN A 222 1.32 -18.52 -14.86
CA ASN A 222 0.08 -19.26 -14.80
C ASN A 222 -0.97 -18.25 -14.32
N ASN A 223 -1.95 -17.98 -15.16
CA ASN A 223 -3.15 -17.23 -14.81
C ASN A 223 -3.99 -18.13 -13.88
N ASP A 224 -3.64 -18.18 -12.58
CA ASP A 224 -4.45 -18.75 -11.51
C ASP A 224 -4.80 -17.65 -10.50
#